data_9399263a0c60759f9dbd22df0d8c190a
#
_entry.id   9399263a0c60759f9dbd22df0d8c190a
#
_cell.length_a   1.000
_cell.length_b   1.000
_cell.length_c   1.000
_cell.angle_alpha   90.00
_cell.angle_beta   90.00
_cell.angle_gamma   90.00
#
_symmetry.space_group_name_H-M   'P 1'
#
loop_
_entity.id
_entity.type
_entity.pdbx_description
1 polymer ?
#
loop_
_entity_poly.entity_id
_entity_poly.type
_entity_poly.pdbx_seq_one_letter_code
_entity_poly.pdbx_strand_id
1 'polypeptide(L)'
;FTPSLSPSLIPEPTIKVFSTLFKNEFVGEKEFYLIPSPEIFMKEMIASGSGSIFQISSCFRNSEQLGDVHNPEFTMLEYYTMGFSDKDSISLTHEMIKETAISSPQWLKNDPLVITMEEAMKEYAGVDLIKAQDYGYLKSEAERLNLYVPDKENWEDTFNRIFLTYVEPSLPIDREVYLCDYPSQIECLAKNYPDRPYKKRWEM
;
A
#
# COMPACT_ATOMS: atom_id res chain seq x y z
N PHE A 1 20.08 -10.06 -4.43
CA PHE A 1 18.92 -10.74 -3.82
C PHE A 1 19.02 -10.65 -2.32
N THR A 2 17.90 -10.37 -1.66
CA THR A 2 17.76 -10.36 -0.21
C THR A 2 17.33 -11.75 0.29
N PRO A 3 17.54 -12.08 1.58
CA PRO A 3 17.06 -13.33 2.15
C PRO A 3 15.53 -13.44 2.14
N SER A 4 15.02 -14.66 1.96
CA SER A 4 13.58 -14.95 2.16
C SER A 4 13.23 -15.31 3.62
N LEU A 5 14.26 -15.48 4.46
CA LEU A 5 14.13 -15.77 5.89
C LEU A 5 14.73 -14.62 6.71
N SER A 6 13.94 -14.10 7.65
CA SER A 6 14.37 -13.09 8.61
C SER A 6 14.56 -13.70 10.00
N PRO A 7 15.62 -13.36 10.71
CA PRO A 7 15.83 -13.78 12.10
C PRO A 7 14.99 -12.98 13.11
N SER A 8 14.26 -11.97 12.65
CA SER A 8 13.40 -11.10 13.48
C SER A 8 12.09 -10.81 12.78
N LEU A 9 11.07 -10.50 13.57
CA LEU A 9 9.79 -10.01 13.05
C LEU A 9 9.97 -8.67 12.35
N ILE A 10 9.21 -8.48 11.29
CA ILE A 10 9.12 -7.19 10.60
C ILE A 10 8.25 -6.23 11.45
N PRO A 11 8.58 -4.93 11.52
CA PRO A 11 7.86 -3.96 12.35
C PRO A 11 6.52 -3.51 11.71
N GLU A 12 5.74 -4.44 11.19
CA GLU A 12 4.40 -4.20 10.64
C GLU A 12 3.37 -5.09 11.36
N PRO A 13 2.72 -4.59 12.41
CA PRO A 13 1.86 -5.39 13.26
C PRO A 13 0.59 -5.91 12.56
N THR A 14 0.20 -5.29 11.44
CA THR A 14 -0.98 -5.68 10.66
C THR A 14 -0.72 -6.89 9.76
N ILE A 15 0.54 -7.16 9.40
CA ILE A 15 0.91 -8.28 8.53
C ILE A 15 1.33 -9.47 9.38
N LYS A 16 0.59 -10.57 9.28
CA LYS A 16 0.96 -11.84 9.92
C LYS A 16 1.94 -12.60 9.03
N VAL A 17 3.05 -13.03 9.63
CA VAL A 17 4.11 -13.78 8.95
C VAL A 17 4.04 -15.27 9.28
N PHE A 18 4.60 -16.11 8.41
CA PHE A 18 4.88 -17.51 8.74
C PHE A 18 6.16 -17.60 9.55
N SER A 19 6.16 -18.40 10.61
CA SER A 19 7.39 -18.77 11.33
C SER A 19 7.85 -20.16 10.92
N THR A 20 9.16 -20.38 11.03
CA THR A 20 9.81 -21.67 10.81
C THR A 20 10.94 -21.87 11.81
N LEU A 21 11.27 -23.13 12.09
CA LEU A 21 12.30 -23.49 13.04
C LEU A 21 13.58 -23.93 12.30
N PHE A 22 14.62 -23.11 12.44
CA PHE A 22 15.97 -23.48 12.00
C PHE A 22 16.63 -24.35 13.07
N LYS A 23 17.13 -25.53 12.68
CA LYS A 23 17.85 -26.46 13.56
C LYS A 23 19.26 -26.65 13.06
N ASN A 24 20.23 -26.41 13.92
CA ASN A 24 21.65 -26.58 13.63
C ASN A 24 22.38 -27.14 14.83
N GLU A 25 23.26 -28.09 14.59
CA GLU A 25 23.99 -28.79 15.66
C GLU A 25 24.93 -27.88 16.49
N PHE A 26 25.42 -26.77 15.88
CA PHE A 26 26.36 -25.85 16.52
C PHE A 26 25.67 -24.66 17.21
N VAL A 27 24.57 -24.16 16.68
CA VAL A 27 23.87 -22.96 17.20
C VAL A 27 22.53 -23.27 17.84
N GLY A 28 22.13 -24.55 17.85
CA GLY A 28 20.86 -25.00 18.41
C GLY A 28 19.64 -24.68 17.52
N GLU A 29 18.49 -24.50 18.17
CA GLU A 29 17.24 -24.17 17.47
C GLU A 29 17.00 -22.65 17.52
N LYS A 30 16.58 -22.08 16.40
CA LYS A 30 16.24 -20.66 16.27
C LYS A 30 15.01 -20.48 15.40
N GLU A 31 14.08 -19.66 15.85
CA GLU A 31 12.92 -19.29 15.07
C GLU A 31 13.31 -18.25 14.00
N PHE A 32 12.82 -18.45 12.79
CA PHE A 32 12.93 -17.56 11.65
C PHE A 32 11.54 -17.28 11.08
N TYR A 33 11.42 -16.22 10.32
CA TYR A 33 10.17 -15.78 9.71
C TYR A 33 10.33 -15.67 8.20
N LEU A 34 9.34 -16.17 7.45
CA LEU A 34 9.26 -15.93 6.00
C LEU A 34 8.89 -14.45 5.77
N ILE A 35 9.58 -13.80 4.85
CA ILE A 35 9.38 -12.36 4.60
C ILE A 35 8.06 -12.09 3.87
N PRO A 36 7.24 -11.13 4.31
CA PRO A 36 6.04 -10.67 3.60
C PRO A 36 6.38 -9.65 2.49
N SER A 37 7.58 -9.07 2.52
CA SER A 37 8.20 -8.24 1.47
C SER A 37 9.71 -8.16 1.70
N PRO A 38 10.52 -7.84 0.68
CA PRO A 38 11.94 -7.61 0.82
C PRO A 38 12.29 -6.20 1.34
N GLU A 39 11.31 -5.36 1.68
CA GLU A 39 11.43 -3.93 1.98
C GLU A 39 12.56 -3.61 2.96
N ILE A 40 12.59 -4.27 4.13
CA ILE A 40 13.57 -3.97 5.19
C ILE A 40 15.00 -4.24 4.69
N PHE A 41 15.21 -5.39 4.08
CA PHE A 41 16.53 -5.73 3.53
C PHE A 41 16.97 -4.80 2.39
N MET A 42 16.04 -4.42 1.53
CA MET A 42 16.33 -3.47 0.43
C MET A 42 16.65 -2.08 0.98
N LYS A 43 15.96 -1.62 2.00
CA LYS A 43 16.26 -0.35 2.69
C LYS A 43 17.62 -0.38 3.38
N GLU A 44 18.03 -1.49 3.99
CA GLU A 44 19.37 -1.69 4.53
C GLU A 44 20.45 -1.63 3.43
N MET A 45 20.19 -2.22 2.26
CA MET A 45 21.11 -2.11 1.11
C MET A 45 21.24 -0.66 0.63
N ILE A 46 20.15 0.08 0.54
CA ILE A 46 20.15 1.50 0.16
C ILE A 46 20.95 2.32 1.18
N ALA A 47 20.71 2.09 2.47
CA ALA A 47 21.46 2.74 3.54
C ALA A 47 22.97 2.44 3.48
N SER A 48 23.33 1.26 2.95
CA SER A 48 24.72 0.85 2.72
C SER A 48 25.30 1.36 1.39
N GLY A 49 24.55 2.15 0.62
CA GLY A 49 25.03 2.83 -0.59
C GLY A 49 24.81 2.06 -1.91
N SER A 50 23.87 1.11 -1.98
CA SER A 50 23.58 0.37 -3.22
C SER A 50 23.04 1.23 -4.36
N GLY A 51 22.49 2.42 -4.06
CA GLY A 51 21.78 3.24 -5.05
C GLY A 51 20.38 2.70 -5.36
N SER A 52 19.90 2.97 -6.59
CA SER A 52 18.61 2.47 -7.05
C SER A 52 18.66 0.96 -7.24
N ILE A 53 17.64 0.26 -6.75
CA ILE A 53 17.55 -1.20 -6.79
C ILE A 53 16.13 -1.68 -7.05
N PHE A 54 16.03 -2.86 -7.61
CA PHE A 54 14.77 -3.60 -7.68
C PHE A 54 15.00 -5.09 -7.39
N GLN A 55 13.95 -5.78 -6.98
CA GLN A 55 13.96 -7.21 -6.77
C GLN A 55 12.60 -7.81 -7.13
N ILE A 56 12.63 -8.99 -7.76
CA ILE A 56 11.46 -9.85 -7.93
C ILE A 56 11.71 -11.09 -7.10
N SER A 57 10.84 -11.37 -6.12
CA SER A 57 11.01 -12.48 -5.18
C SER A 57 9.69 -13.04 -4.70
N SER A 58 9.70 -14.29 -4.23
CA SER A 58 8.60 -14.86 -3.48
C SER A 58 8.48 -14.17 -2.12
N CYS A 59 7.25 -13.82 -1.76
CA CYS A 59 6.87 -13.24 -0.48
C CYS A 59 5.73 -14.07 0.13
N PHE A 60 5.59 -13.99 1.46
CA PHE A 60 4.71 -14.88 2.21
C PHE A 60 3.91 -14.08 3.24
N ARG A 61 2.58 -14.18 3.19
CA ARG A 61 1.69 -13.58 4.17
C ARG A 61 0.77 -14.62 4.77
N ASN A 62 0.79 -14.75 6.09
CA ASN A 62 -0.07 -15.67 6.82
C ASN A 62 -1.42 -14.99 7.08
N SER A 63 -2.49 -15.80 7.14
CA SER A 63 -3.85 -15.32 7.39
C SER A 63 -4.41 -14.34 6.35
N GLU A 64 -3.84 -14.31 5.14
CA GLU A 64 -4.44 -13.62 4.01
C GLU A 64 -5.75 -14.28 3.59
N GLN A 65 -6.63 -13.50 2.97
CA GLN A 65 -7.81 -14.06 2.31
C GLN A 65 -7.37 -14.93 1.14
N LEU A 66 -7.96 -16.11 1.02
CA LEU A 66 -7.74 -16.99 -0.13
C LEU A 66 -8.77 -16.67 -1.22
N GLY A 67 -8.32 -16.51 -2.45
CA GLY A 67 -9.18 -16.21 -3.57
C GLY A 67 -8.43 -16.27 -4.90
N ASP A 68 -9.08 -15.85 -5.95
CA ASP A 68 -8.51 -15.87 -7.30
C ASP A 68 -7.27 -14.98 -7.46
N VAL A 69 -7.14 -13.96 -6.62
CA VAL A 69 -6.04 -12.96 -6.66
C VAL A 69 -5.18 -12.93 -5.41
N HIS A 70 -5.51 -13.71 -4.37
CA HIS A 70 -4.76 -13.74 -3.11
C HIS A 70 -4.33 -15.15 -2.76
N ASN A 71 -3.04 -15.32 -2.52
CA ASN A 71 -2.42 -16.56 -2.07
C ASN A 71 -1.42 -16.27 -0.93
N PRO A 72 -1.20 -17.21 -0.01
CA PRO A 72 -0.22 -17.04 1.08
C PRO A 72 1.22 -16.88 0.59
N GLU A 73 1.54 -17.43 -0.58
CA GLU A 73 2.79 -17.21 -1.32
C GLU A 73 2.46 -16.50 -2.62
N PHE A 74 3.19 -15.42 -2.92
CA PHE A 74 3.03 -14.64 -4.14
C PHE A 74 4.36 -14.05 -4.58
N THR A 75 4.45 -13.65 -5.84
CA THR A 75 5.63 -12.96 -6.37
C THR A 75 5.43 -11.46 -6.25
N MET A 76 6.41 -10.78 -5.63
CA MET A 76 6.43 -9.33 -5.48
C MET A 76 7.57 -8.74 -6.30
N LEU A 77 7.27 -7.71 -7.09
CA LEU A 77 8.26 -6.76 -7.57
C LEU A 77 8.30 -5.60 -6.58
N GLU A 78 9.47 -5.35 -6.03
CA GLU A 78 9.74 -4.17 -5.21
C GLU A 78 10.92 -3.40 -5.78
N TYR A 79 10.84 -2.06 -5.82
CA TYR A 79 11.89 -1.22 -6.36
C TYR A 79 12.00 0.11 -5.61
N TYR A 80 13.21 0.65 -5.60
CA TYR A 80 13.54 1.94 -5.02
C TYR A 80 14.38 2.72 -6.02
N THR A 81 13.97 3.94 -6.31
CA THR A 81 14.65 4.83 -7.25
C THR A 81 15.15 6.06 -6.50
N MET A 82 16.46 6.16 -6.35
CA MET A 82 17.08 7.26 -5.63
C MET A 82 16.83 8.60 -6.32
N GLY A 83 16.42 9.59 -5.51
CA GLY A 83 16.15 10.95 -6.00
C GLY A 83 14.78 11.17 -6.62
N PHE A 84 13.98 10.12 -6.79
CA PHE A 84 12.62 10.25 -7.31
C PHE A 84 11.66 10.78 -6.24
N SER A 85 10.70 11.57 -6.71
CA SER A 85 9.49 11.91 -5.95
C SER A 85 8.41 10.83 -6.12
N ASP A 86 7.33 10.96 -5.37
CA ASP A 86 6.11 10.18 -5.54
C ASP A 86 5.56 10.27 -6.98
N LYS A 87 5.59 11.46 -7.60
CA LYS A 87 5.15 11.67 -8.98
C LYS A 87 6.05 10.98 -10.00
N ASP A 88 7.37 11.05 -9.79
CA ASP A 88 8.32 10.34 -10.65
C ASP A 88 8.12 8.81 -10.54
N SER A 89 7.77 8.33 -9.34
CA SER A 89 7.46 6.91 -9.10
C SER A 89 6.19 6.47 -9.84
N ILE A 90 5.13 7.29 -9.86
CA ILE A 90 3.92 7.05 -10.65
C ILE A 90 4.27 6.95 -12.15
N SER A 91 5.04 7.92 -12.67
CA SER A 91 5.44 7.93 -14.07
C SER A 91 6.26 6.69 -14.44
N LEU A 92 7.20 6.30 -13.59
CA LEU A 92 7.98 5.08 -13.78
C LEU A 92 7.10 3.82 -13.79
N THR A 93 6.13 3.74 -12.88
CA THR A 93 5.20 2.59 -12.81
C THR A 93 4.35 2.50 -14.06
N HIS A 94 3.79 3.62 -14.51
CA HIS A 94 3.02 3.68 -15.76
C HIS A 94 3.83 3.20 -16.96
N GLU A 95 5.04 3.73 -17.15
CA GLU A 95 5.91 3.31 -18.25
C GLU A 95 6.30 1.81 -18.13
N MET A 96 6.60 1.34 -16.94
CA MET A 96 6.91 -0.08 -16.72
C MET A 96 5.74 -0.99 -17.09
N ILE A 97 4.52 -0.65 -16.72
CA ILE A 97 3.31 -1.42 -17.09
C ILE A 97 3.13 -1.41 -18.59
N LYS A 98 3.27 -0.25 -19.22
CA LYS A 98 3.12 -0.08 -20.66
C LYS A 98 4.13 -0.90 -21.46
N GLU A 99 5.40 -0.93 -21.03
CA GLU A 99 6.48 -1.66 -21.68
C GLU A 99 6.42 -3.18 -21.44
N THR A 100 5.88 -3.61 -20.30
CA THR A 100 5.82 -5.04 -19.93
C THR A 100 4.51 -5.73 -20.29
N ALA A 101 3.47 -4.97 -20.66
CA ALA A 101 2.19 -5.54 -21.03
C ALA A 101 2.29 -6.44 -22.27
N ILE A 102 2.00 -7.73 -22.10
CA ILE A 102 2.03 -8.74 -23.17
C ILE A 102 0.97 -8.43 -24.25
N SER A 103 -0.14 -7.82 -23.83
CA SER A 103 -1.19 -7.30 -24.71
C SER A 103 -1.44 -5.84 -24.38
N SER A 104 -1.88 -5.07 -25.36
CA SER A 104 -2.27 -3.67 -25.11
C SER A 104 -3.78 -3.58 -24.86
N PRO A 105 -4.23 -3.83 -23.62
CA PRO A 105 -5.66 -3.73 -23.29
C PRO A 105 -6.15 -2.31 -23.52
N GLN A 106 -7.46 -2.15 -23.71
CA GLN A 106 -8.02 -0.84 -24.06
C GLN A 106 -7.78 0.20 -22.96
N TRP A 107 -7.83 -0.21 -21.69
CA TRP A 107 -7.59 0.68 -20.55
C TRP A 107 -6.15 1.26 -20.52
N LEU A 108 -5.17 0.52 -21.05
CA LEU A 108 -3.78 0.99 -21.12
C LEU A 108 -3.54 2.03 -22.25
N LYS A 109 -4.50 2.20 -23.14
CA LYS A 109 -4.44 3.19 -24.24
C LYS A 109 -4.97 4.56 -23.85
N ASN A 110 -5.72 4.62 -22.76
CA ASN A 110 -6.24 5.86 -22.21
C ASN A 110 -5.20 6.51 -21.29
N ASP A 111 -5.20 7.82 -21.22
CA ASP A 111 -4.32 8.52 -20.29
C ASP A 111 -4.68 8.15 -18.84
N PRO A 112 -3.68 7.87 -17.98
CA PRO A 112 -3.92 7.55 -16.59
C PRO A 112 -4.58 8.72 -15.85
N LEU A 113 -5.48 8.40 -14.94
CA LEU A 113 -6.02 9.38 -14.00
C LEU A 113 -5.13 9.41 -12.75
N VAL A 114 -4.55 10.56 -12.49
CA VAL A 114 -3.87 10.82 -11.21
C VAL A 114 -4.75 11.76 -10.40
N ILE A 115 -5.27 11.30 -9.28
CA ILE A 115 -6.23 12.04 -8.44
C ILE A 115 -5.81 11.93 -6.98
N THR A 116 -5.91 13.02 -6.23
CA THR A 116 -5.64 12.99 -4.79
C THR A 116 -6.78 12.33 -4.03
N MET A 117 -6.49 11.78 -2.87
CA MET A 117 -7.50 11.19 -1.98
C MET A 117 -8.55 12.24 -1.57
N GLU A 118 -8.13 13.50 -1.39
CA GLU A 118 -9.03 14.61 -1.09
C GLU A 118 -10.03 14.86 -2.22
N GLU A 119 -9.54 14.92 -3.48
CA GLU A 119 -10.39 15.08 -4.65
C GLU A 119 -11.33 13.91 -4.83
N ALA A 120 -10.82 12.68 -4.71
CA ALA A 120 -11.63 11.46 -4.86
C ALA A 120 -12.75 11.36 -3.80
N MET A 121 -12.43 11.63 -2.53
CA MET A 121 -13.43 11.64 -1.46
C MET A 121 -14.49 12.74 -1.68
N LYS A 122 -14.06 13.89 -2.19
CA LYS A 122 -14.97 14.99 -2.51
C LYS A 122 -15.88 14.65 -3.69
N GLU A 123 -15.32 14.12 -4.76
CA GLU A 123 -16.04 13.84 -6.00
C GLU A 123 -17.03 12.69 -5.83
N TYR A 124 -16.58 11.57 -5.26
CA TYR A 124 -17.37 10.33 -5.24
C TYR A 124 -18.21 10.12 -3.97
N ALA A 125 -17.79 10.70 -2.84
CA ALA A 125 -18.52 10.59 -1.57
C ALA A 125 -19.10 11.92 -1.06
N GLY A 126 -18.71 13.06 -1.67
CA GLY A 126 -19.09 14.39 -1.20
C GLY A 126 -18.47 14.78 0.15
N VAL A 127 -17.41 14.10 0.57
CA VAL A 127 -16.75 14.30 1.86
C VAL A 127 -15.58 15.26 1.72
N ASP A 128 -15.56 16.28 2.57
CA ASP A 128 -14.46 17.24 2.71
C ASP A 128 -13.38 16.61 3.61
N LEU A 129 -12.31 16.10 3.00
CA LEU A 129 -11.29 15.33 3.72
C LEU A 129 -10.43 16.19 4.67
N ILE A 130 -10.35 17.50 4.44
CA ILE A 130 -9.69 18.42 5.39
C ILE A 130 -10.49 18.52 6.69
N LYS A 131 -11.81 18.65 6.60
CA LYS A 131 -12.68 18.64 7.78
C LYS A 131 -12.74 17.27 8.43
N ALA A 132 -12.66 16.22 7.63
CA ALA A 132 -12.68 14.84 8.07
C ALA A 132 -11.40 14.41 8.82
N GLN A 133 -10.38 15.29 8.94
CA GLN A 133 -9.31 15.09 9.93
C GLN A 133 -9.86 15.07 11.36
N ASP A 134 -10.97 15.73 11.62
CA ASP A 134 -11.78 15.57 12.85
C ASP A 134 -12.64 14.30 12.74
N TYR A 135 -12.48 13.38 13.68
CA TYR A 135 -13.20 12.11 13.66
C TYR A 135 -14.72 12.29 13.82
N GLY A 136 -15.15 13.27 14.62
CA GLY A 136 -16.58 13.56 14.79
C GLY A 136 -17.25 13.95 13.46
N TYR A 137 -16.56 14.79 12.67
CA TYR A 137 -17.02 15.15 11.33
C TYR A 137 -17.03 13.92 10.40
N LEU A 138 -15.96 13.13 10.36
CA LEU A 138 -15.89 11.93 9.52
C LEU A 138 -17.02 10.95 9.83
N LYS A 139 -17.30 10.72 11.12
CA LYS A 139 -18.41 9.89 11.59
C LYS A 139 -19.76 10.43 11.12
N SER A 140 -19.98 11.74 11.25
CA SER A 140 -21.22 12.36 10.78
C SER A 140 -21.42 12.25 9.25
N GLU A 141 -20.32 12.29 8.50
CA GLU A 141 -20.38 12.08 7.05
C GLU A 141 -20.68 10.60 6.68
N ALA A 142 -20.12 9.64 7.42
CA ALA A 142 -20.48 8.23 7.26
C ALA A 142 -21.98 7.99 7.55
N GLU A 143 -22.52 8.59 8.61
CA GLU A 143 -23.94 8.55 8.95
C GLU A 143 -24.81 9.21 7.87
N ARG A 144 -24.40 10.38 7.34
CA ARG A 144 -25.04 11.05 6.19
C ARG A 144 -25.13 10.13 4.96
N LEU A 145 -24.11 9.33 4.75
CA LEU A 145 -24.02 8.34 3.69
C LEU A 145 -24.76 7.02 3.99
N ASN A 146 -25.52 6.96 5.08
CA ASN A 146 -26.25 5.78 5.58
C ASN A 146 -25.33 4.58 5.92
N LEU A 147 -24.09 4.85 6.32
CA LEU A 147 -23.16 3.83 6.79
C LEU A 147 -23.31 3.69 8.31
N TYR A 148 -23.41 2.44 8.78
CA TYR A 148 -23.37 2.16 10.20
C TYR A 148 -21.93 2.24 10.70
N VAL A 149 -21.67 3.05 11.72
CA VAL A 149 -20.37 3.21 12.37
C VAL A 149 -20.43 2.63 13.78
N PRO A 150 -19.77 1.50 14.07
CA PRO A 150 -19.70 0.93 15.41
C PRO A 150 -19.11 1.90 16.44
N ASP A 151 -19.55 1.80 17.71
CA ASP A 151 -19.13 2.72 18.79
C ASP A 151 -17.60 2.74 19.03
N LYS A 152 -16.92 1.62 18.76
CA LYS A 152 -15.48 1.45 18.98
C LYS A 152 -14.66 1.56 17.71
N GLU A 153 -15.27 1.94 16.60
CA GLU A 153 -14.57 2.12 15.32
C GLU A 153 -13.64 3.32 15.41
N ASN A 154 -12.45 3.20 14.84
CA ASN A 154 -11.47 4.28 14.78
C ASN A 154 -11.62 5.11 13.49
N TRP A 155 -10.79 6.14 13.35
CA TRP A 155 -10.80 7.03 12.20
C TRP A 155 -10.52 6.27 10.88
N GLU A 156 -9.50 5.41 10.89
CA GLU A 156 -9.06 4.67 9.70
C GLU A 156 -10.12 3.68 9.22
N ASP A 157 -10.75 2.95 10.14
CA ASP A 157 -11.82 2.02 9.80
C ASP A 157 -13.03 2.75 9.19
N THR A 158 -13.42 3.91 9.76
CA THR A 158 -14.52 4.73 9.25
C THR A 158 -14.17 5.32 7.87
N PHE A 159 -12.95 5.81 7.71
CA PHE A 159 -12.45 6.28 6.42
C PHE A 159 -12.50 5.17 5.36
N ASN A 160 -11.95 3.99 5.66
CA ASN A 160 -11.96 2.84 4.77
C ASN A 160 -13.39 2.38 4.43
N ARG A 161 -14.31 2.45 5.37
CA ARG A 161 -15.73 2.14 5.13
C ARG A 161 -16.36 3.06 4.10
N ILE A 162 -16.11 4.36 4.18
CA ILE A 162 -16.59 5.32 3.16
C ILE A 162 -15.90 5.06 1.83
N PHE A 163 -14.57 4.92 1.85
CA PHE A 163 -13.75 4.72 0.67
C PHE A 163 -14.18 3.49 -0.13
N LEU A 164 -14.23 2.32 0.51
CA LEU A 164 -14.59 1.05 -0.12
C LEU A 164 -16.06 0.99 -0.60
N THR A 165 -16.94 1.80 0.01
CA THR A 165 -18.37 1.78 -0.35
C THR A 165 -18.70 2.76 -1.47
N TYR A 166 -18.09 3.93 -1.48
CA TYR A 166 -18.49 5.02 -2.37
C TYR A 166 -17.40 5.47 -3.35
N VAL A 167 -16.14 5.45 -2.93
CA VAL A 167 -15.04 5.99 -3.76
C VAL A 167 -14.51 4.91 -4.69
N GLU A 168 -14.00 3.83 -4.16
CA GLU A 168 -13.36 2.76 -4.95
C GLU A 168 -14.29 2.21 -6.06
N PRO A 169 -15.57 1.87 -5.80
CA PRO A 169 -16.47 1.38 -6.85
C PRO A 169 -16.83 2.42 -7.93
N SER A 170 -16.57 3.69 -7.65
CA SER A 170 -16.88 4.81 -8.56
C SER A 170 -15.69 5.24 -9.40
N LEU A 171 -14.49 4.69 -9.14
CA LEU A 171 -13.30 4.99 -9.92
C LEU A 171 -13.44 4.46 -11.35
N PRO A 172 -12.90 5.16 -12.37
CA PRO A 172 -12.90 4.70 -13.75
C PRO A 172 -12.23 3.33 -13.89
N ILE A 173 -12.85 2.44 -14.66
CA ILE A 173 -12.32 1.09 -14.97
C ILE A 173 -11.70 1.02 -16.37
N ASP A 174 -11.78 2.11 -17.13
CA ASP A 174 -11.32 2.20 -18.51
C ASP A 174 -9.88 2.73 -18.64
N ARG A 175 -9.20 2.96 -17.54
CA ARG A 175 -7.83 3.50 -17.47
C ARG A 175 -7.15 3.15 -16.16
N GLU A 176 -5.84 3.38 -16.09
CA GLU A 176 -5.10 3.36 -14.82
C GLU A 176 -5.57 4.52 -13.93
N VAL A 177 -5.75 4.25 -12.65
CA VAL A 177 -6.09 5.26 -11.64
C VAL A 177 -5.02 5.23 -10.56
N TYR A 178 -4.36 6.36 -10.35
CA TYR A 178 -3.39 6.57 -9.28
C TYR A 178 -3.99 7.47 -8.21
N LEU A 179 -4.35 6.90 -7.06
CA LEU A 179 -4.78 7.64 -5.88
C LEU A 179 -3.57 8.10 -5.09
N CYS A 180 -3.47 9.41 -4.89
CA CYS A 180 -2.32 10.03 -4.24
C CYS A 180 -2.70 10.73 -2.94
N ASP A 181 -1.68 11.16 -2.18
CA ASP A 181 -1.86 12.03 -1.02
C ASP A 181 -2.80 11.42 0.03
N TYR A 182 -2.44 10.23 0.52
CA TYR A 182 -3.20 9.55 1.56
C TYR A 182 -3.17 10.32 2.89
N PRO A 183 -4.28 10.31 3.66
CA PRO A 183 -4.32 10.96 4.98
C PRO A 183 -3.21 10.47 5.90
N SER A 184 -2.61 11.39 6.67
CA SER A 184 -1.52 11.06 7.59
C SER A 184 -1.93 10.19 8.76
N GLN A 185 -3.23 10.10 9.08
CA GLN A 185 -3.78 9.18 10.08
C GLN A 185 -3.69 7.70 9.66
N ILE A 186 -3.60 7.40 8.36
CA ILE A 186 -3.38 6.02 7.90
C ILE A 186 -1.90 5.69 8.14
N GLU A 187 -1.63 4.74 9.02
CA GLU A 187 -0.27 4.35 9.37
C GLU A 187 0.41 3.63 8.21
N CYS A 188 1.55 4.15 7.78
CA CYS A 188 2.43 3.53 6.79
C CYS A 188 3.81 4.18 6.82
N LEU A 189 4.79 3.59 6.13
CA LEU A 189 6.17 4.07 6.05
C LEU A 189 6.38 5.24 5.07
N ALA A 190 5.33 5.68 4.36
CA ALA A 190 5.43 6.82 3.46
C ALA A 190 5.65 8.14 4.23
N LYS A 191 6.45 9.03 3.64
CA LYS A 191 6.83 10.32 4.24
C LYS A 191 5.64 11.28 4.30
N ASN A 192 5.44 11.93 5.44
CA ASN A 192 4.45 13.01 5.57
C ASN A 192 4.84 14.25 4.77
N TYR A 193 3.85 14.99 4.28
CA TYR A 193 4.06 16.38 3.88
C TYR A 193 4.24 17.26 5.12
N PRO A 194 5.12 18.26 5.07
CA PRO A 194 5.38 19.12 6.23
C PRO A 194 4.29 20.18 6.49
N ASP A 195 3.47 20.47 5.49
CA ASP A 195 2.56 21.62 5.42
C ASP A 195 1.08 21.22 5.29
N ARG A 196 0.78 19.94 5.19
CA ARG A 196 -0.58 19.44 5.02
C ARG A 196 -0.74 18.02 5.63
N PRO A 197 -1.97 17.61 6.00
CA PRO A 197 -2.20 16.38 6.75
C PRO A 197 -2.25 15.14 5.83
N TYR A 198 -1.28 15.02 4.93
CA TYR A 198 -1.18 13.92 3.97
C TYR A 198 0.22 13.33 3.92
N LYS A 199 0.30 12.12 3.37
CA LYS A 199 1.55 11.39 3.09
C LYS A 199 1.79 11.32 1.59
N LYS A 200 3.07 11.27 1.23
CA LYS A 200 3.56 10.98 -0.13
C LYS A 200 3.37 9.50 -0.46
N ARG A 201 2.15 9.02 -0.35
CA ARG A 201 1.71 7.68 -0.69
C ARG A 201 0.81 7.74 -1.89
N TRP A 202 0.97 6.79 -2.79
CA TRP A 202 0.04 6.55 -3.87
C TRP A 202 -0.22 5.05 -4.02
N GLU A 203 -1.36 4.71 -4.57
CA GLU A 203 -1.77 3.36 -4.93
C GLU A 203 -2.45 3.38 -6.29
N MET A 204 -2.34 2.28 -7.02
CA MET A 204 -2.95 2.09 -8.32
C MET A 204 -4.04 1.03 -8.22
#